data_eb8111f11230344279039397fe175061
#
_entry.id   eb8111f11230344279039397fe175061
#
_cell.length_a   1.000
_cell.length_b   1.000
_cell.length_c   1.000
_cell.angle_alpha   90.00
_cell.angle_beta   90.00
_cell.angle_gamma   90.00
#
_symmetry.space_group_name_H-M   'P 1'
#
loop_
_entity.id
_entity.type
_entity.pdbx_description
1 polymer ?
#
loop_
_entity_poly.entity_id
_entity_poly.type
_entity_poly.pdbx_seq_one_letter_code
_entity_poly.pdbx_strand_id
1 'polypeptide(L)'
;MLSIIEKSLTFKPNQIDHGGLRTLEHERIRIGAHFGLDLDAAWFPRKSKAIILFLHGNRHNITRFYDHYALFEKLGLSCLAFDYPGYGESAGTPSEQGLYASARAARSFLVEQLNYDPMRIALYGCSLGGSIATELASHSEVGCVITESTFTNSHDIGQFLYPYLPITRFLPLRFRNDANLAIIKAPKLLIHGELDERVPVSMANKLHDVARGPKELIIVPGADHINCVVKGGQELHQRIADFTTLHCGN
;
A
#
# COMPACT_ATOMS: atom_id res chain seq x y z
N MET A 1 -16.40 21.27 11.74
CA MET A 1 -15.11 21.53 12.44
C MET A 1 -14.32 20.24 12.70
N LEU A 2 -14.91 19.21 13.32
CA LEU A 2 -14.25 17.90 13.54
C LEU A 2 -13.70 17.26 12.25
N SER A 3 -14.42 17.34 11.11
CA SER A 3 -13.97 16.72 9.84
C SER A 3 -12.71 17.35 9.24
N ILE A 4 -12.46 18.65 9.49
CA ILE A 4 -11.25 19.34 8.99
C ILE A 4 -10.04 18.96 9.85
N ILE A 5 -10.22 18.94 11.18
CA ILE A 5 -9.17 18.51 12.12
C ILE A 5 -8.80 17.03 11.88
N GLU A 6 -9.82 16.19 11.72
CA GLU A 6 -9.63 14.77 11.41
C GLU A 6 -8.83 14.56 10.11
N LYS A 7 -9.19 15.27 9.03
CA LYS A 7 -8.47 15.20 7.77
C LYS A 7 -7.00 15.63 7.90
N SER A 8 -6.75 16.74 8.62
CA SER A 8 -5.38 17.25 8.79
C SER A 8 -4.51 16.38 9.71
N LEU A 9 -5.13 15.62 10.63
CA LEU A 9 -4.40 14.64 11.45
C LEU A 9 -4.15 13.34 10.70
N THR A 10 -5.08 12.94 9.84
CA THR A 10 -5.05 11.63 9.15
C THR A 10 -4.22 11.68 7.88
N PHE A 11 -4.38 12.71 7.03
CA PHE A 11 -3.74 12.79 5.72
C PHE A 11 -2.64 13.85 5.68
N LYS A 12 -1.52 13.51 5.06
CA LYS A 12 -0.36 14.39 4.89
C LYS A 12 0.08 14.45 3.42
N PRO A 13 -0.84 14.89 2.52
CA PRO A 13 -0.53 14.97 1.09
C PRO A 13 0.60 15.95 0.84
N ASN A 14 1.38 15.65 -0.19
CA ASN A 14 2.47 16.51 -0.63
C ASN A 14 2.63 16.41 -2.15
N GLN A 15 3.00 17.51 -2.78
CA GLN A 15 3.15 17.65 -4.24
C GLN A 15 4.63 17.79 -4.67
N ILE A 16 5.57 17.60 -3.74
CA ILE A 16 7.00 17.72 -4.03
C ILE A 16 7.45 16.54 -4.87
N ASP A 17 8.10 16.80 -5.99
CA ASP A 17 8.80 15.77 -6.75
C ASP A 17 10.09 15.37 -6.02
N HIS A 18 10.11 14.14 -5.52
CA HIS A 18 11.26 13.55 -4.82
C HIS A 18 12.30 12.93 -5.77
N GLY A 19 12.06 12.96 -7.08
CA GLY A 19 13.00 12.49 -8.09
C GLY A 19 13.11 10.98 -8.26
N GLY A 20 12.39 10.18 -7.49
CA GLY A 20 12.51 8.72 -7.49
C GLY A 20 12.08 8.03 -8.79
N LEU A 21 11.40 8.74 -9.68
CA LEU A 21 11.00 8.19 -10.99
C LEU A 21 11.99 8.53 -12.11
N ARG A 22 12.90 9.50 -11.92
CA ARG A 22 13.73 10.08 -12.99
C ARG A 22 14.71 9.10 -13.64
N THR A 23 15.13 8.10 -12.92
CA THR A 23 16.14 7.13 -13.39
C THR A 23 15.57 5.77 -13.79
N LEU A 24 14.25 5.61 -13.68
CA LEU A 24 13.55 4.36 -13.97
C LEU A 24 12.73 4.52 -15.26
N GLU A 25 12.78 3.51 -16.12
CA GLU A 25 11.94 3.48 -17.32
C GLU A 25 10.48 3.26 -16.93
N HIS A 26 9.64 4.25 -17.21
CA HIS A 26 8.21 4.24 -16.91
C HIS A 26 7.44 5.15 -17.85
N GLU A 27 6.14 4.96 -17.88
CA GLU A 27 5.18 5.82 -18.57
C GLU A 27 4.33 6.57 -17.54
N ARG A 28 4.20 7.89 -17.69
CA ARG A 28 3.22 8.66 -16.91
C ARG A 28 1.87 8.55 -17.58
N ILE A 29 0.89 8.13 -16.84
CA ILE A 29 -0.47 7.92 -17.31
C ILE A 29 -1.49 8.58 -16.39
N ARG A 30 -2.70 8.79 -16.89
CA ARG A 30 -3.84 9.26 -16.09
C ARG A 30 -4.88 8.16 -15.99
N ILE A 31 -5.33 7.89 -14.77
CA ILE A 31 -6.38 6.91 -14.52
C ILE A 31 -7.64 7.66 -14.12
N GLY A 32 -8.70 7.53 -14.93
CA GLY A 32 -9.99 8.10 -14.57
C GLY A 32 -10.55 7.44 -13.31
N ALA A 33 -10.84 8.23 -12.29
CA ALA A 33 -11.45 7.77 -11.06
C ALA A 33 -12.88 8.31 -10.90
N HIS A 34 -13.59 7.80 -9.89
CA HIS A 34 -14.94 8.26 -9.57
C HIS A 34 -15.01 9.79 -9.42
N PHE A 35 -16.12 10.38 -9.80
CA PHE A 35 -16.39 11.84 -9.79
C PHE A 35 -15.56 12.66 -10.78
N GLY A 36 -15.07 12.05 -11.88
CA GLY A 36 -14.31 12.76 -12.93
C GLY A 36 -12.94 13.23 -12.47
N LEU A 37 -12.38 12.63 -11.42
CA LEU A 37 -11.02 12.89 -10.98
C LEU A 37 -10.04 12.04 -11.78
N ASP A 38 -8.97 12.67 -12.24
CA ASP A 38 -7.84 11.98 -12.85
C ASP A 38 -6.74 11.76 -11.82
N LEU A 39 -6.39 10.50 -11.63
CA LEU A 39 -5.25 10.09 -10.79
C LEU A 39 -3.98 10.12 -11.62
N ASP A 40 -2.94 10.72 -11.08
CA ASP A 40 -1.61 10.65 -11.64
C ASP A 40 -0.99 9.29 -11.31
N ALA A 41 -0.41 8.62 -12.31
CA ALA A 41 0.13 7.29 -12.17
C ALA A 41 1.42 7.09 -12.97
N ALA A 42 2.27 6.20 -12.48
CA ALA A 42 3.47 5.70 -13.14
C ALA A 42 3.29 4.23 -13.47
N TRP A 43 3.38 3.91 -14.73
CA TRP A 43 3.32 2.57 -15.28
C TRP A 43 4.72 2.08 -15.63
N PHE A 44 5.14 0.95 -15.06
CA PHE A 44 6.43 0.30 -15.27
C PHE A 44 6.19 -1.04 -15.99
N PRO A 45 6.11 -1.06 -17.33
CA PRO A 45 5.91 -2.30 -18.07
C PRO A 45 7.15 -3.20 -17.99
N ARG A 46 6.93 -4.49 -17.74
CA ARG A 46 7.94 -5.56 -17.84
C ARG A 46 7.29 -6.78 -18.49
N LYS A 47 8.09 -7.77 -18.85
CA LYS A 47 7.59 -9.00 -19.51
C LYS A 47 6.92 -9.99 -18.55
N SER A 48 6.79 -9.66 -17.28
CA SER A 48 6.14 -10.51 -16.28
C SER A 48 4.64 -10.63 -16.54
N LYS A 49 4.10 -11.81 -16.28
CA LYS A 49 2.66 -12.03 -16.19
C LYS A 49 2.06 -11.46 -14.91
N ALA A 50 2.84 -11.43 -13.82
CA ALA A 50 2.44 -10.83 -12.55
C ALA A 50 2.66 -9.32 -12.58
N ILE A 51 1.81 -8.60 -11.87
CA ILE A 51 1.89 -7.15 -11.74
C ILE A 51 1.71 -6.73 -10.28
N ILE A 52 2.53 -5.77 -9.86
CA ILE A 52 2.36 -5.07 -8.58
C ILE A 52 1.42 -3.87 -8.79
N LEU A 53 0.32 -3.82 -8.04
CA LEU A 53 -0.40 -2.57 -7.81
C LEU A 53 0.14 -1.96 -6.52
N PHE A 54 0.94 -0.90 -6.67
CA PHE A 54 1.63 -0.27 -5.56
C PHE A 54 0.81 0.85 -4.94
N LEU A 55 0.62 0.78 -3.63
CA LEU A 55 -0.20 1.66 -2.81
C LEU A 55 0.70 2.33 -1.77
N HIS A 56 0.99 3.62 -1.99
CA HIS A 56 1.96 4.35 -1.18
C HIS A 56 1.44 4.73 0.23
N GLY A 57 2.35 5.14 1.10
CA GLY A 57 2.02 5.56 2.46
C GLY A 57 1.41 6.96 2.56
N ASN A 58 1.08 7.37 3.79
CA ASN A 58 0.37 8.62 4.08
C ASN A 58 1.17 9.90 3.74
N ARG A 59 2.49 9.83 3.79
CA ARG A 59 3.36 10.97 3.46
C ARG A 59 3.93 10.81 2.06
N HIS A 60 4.22 11.94 1.41
CA HIS A 60 4.81 11.97 0.08
C HIS A 60 3.82 11.52 -1.02
N ASN A 61 4.35 11.10 -2.16
CA ASN A 61 3.64 10.67 -3.35
C ASN A 61 4.47 9.60 -4.08
N ILE A 62 4.03 9.14 -5.23
CA ILE A 62 4.70 8.05 -5.98
C ILE A 62 6.17 8.37 -6.31
N THR A 63 6.59 9.62 -6.38
CA THR A 63 7.99 9.97 -6.71
C THR A 63 8.99 9.69 -5.58
N ARG A 64 8.53 9.24 -4.39
CA ARG A 64 9.39 8.96 -3.23
C ARG A 64 9.88 7.52 -3.14
N PHE A 65 9.24 6.58 -3.79
CA PHE A 65 9.38 5.14 -3.54
C PHE A 65 10.37 4.45 -4.51
N TYR A 66 11.48 5.12 -4.83
CA TYR A 66 12.50 4.61 -5.75
C TYR A 66 12.97 3.18 -5.41
N ASP A 67 13.29 2.91 -4.15
CA ASP A 67 13.83 1.61 -3.72
C ASP A 67 12.87 0.45 -4.02
N HIS A 68 11.56 0.70 -3.87
CA HIS A 68 10.52 -0.29 -4.21
C HIS A 68 10.45 -0.53 -5.72
N TYR A 69 10.43 0.54 -6.53
CA TYR A 69 10.36 0.40 -7.98
C TYR A 69 11.62 -0.24 -8.56
N ALA A 70 12.80 0.14 -8.05
CA ALA A 70 14.07 -0.48 -8.41
C ALA A 70 14.11 -1.98 -8.04
N LEU A 71 13.51 -2.34 -6.90
CA LEU A 71 13.33 -3.74 -6.54
C LEU A 71 12.41 -4.45 -7.55
N PHE A 72 11.23 -3.92 -7.84
CA PHE A 72 10.29 -4.55 -8.77
C PHE A 72 10.89 -4.69 -10.17
N GLU A 73 11.63 -3.68 -10.64
CA GLU A 73 12.39 -3.75 -11.88
C GLU A 73 13.43 -4.88 -11.87
N LYS A 74 14.26 -4.95 -10.81
CA LYS A 74 15.26 -6.01 -10.62
C LYS A 74 14.64 -7.40 -10.62
N LEU A 75 13.43 -7.54 -10.08
CA LEU A 75 12.66 -8.79 -10.06
C LEU A 75 11.92 -9.06 -11.38
N GLY A 76 12.00 -8.15 -12.36
CA GLY A 76 11.29 -8.25 -13.64
C GLY A 76 9.78 -8.12 -13.54
N LEU A 77 9.26 -7.58 -12.44
CA LEU A 77 7.83 -7.40 -12.19
C LEU A 77 7.33 -6.09 -12.79
N SER A 78 6.20 -6.14 -13.49
CA SER A 78 5.47 -4.93 -13.86
C SER A 78 4.93 -4.24 -12.61
N CYS A 79 4.82 -2.91 -12.63
CA CYS A 79 4.24 -2.16 -11.52
C CYS A 79 3.37 -1.01 -12.02
N LEU A 80 2.21 -0.84 -11.40
CA LEU A 80 1.39 0.37 -11.49
C LEU A 80 1.38 1.04 -10.13
N ALA A 81 1.92 2.26 -10.06
CA ALA A 81 1.85 3.12 -8.89
C ALA A 81 1.01 4.35 -9.21
N PHE A 82 0.22 4.84 -8.28
CA PHE A 82 -0.62 6.02 -8.50
C PHE A 82 -0.74 6.86 -7.23
N ASP A 83 -0.98 8.16 -7.42
CA ASP A 83 -1.22 9.10 -6.35
C ASP A 83 -2.72 9.19 -6.01
N TYR A 84 -3.03 9.16 -4.72
CA TYR A 84 -4.40 9.34 -4.23
C TYR A 84 -4.88 10.77 -4.46
N PRO A 85 -6.22 11.05 -4.41
CA PRO A 85 -6.73 12.41 -4.52
C PRO A 85 -6.04 13.38 -3.56
N GLY A 86 -5.48 14.46 -4.12
CA GLY A 86 -4.74 15.50 -3.40
C GLY A 86 -3.27 15.20 -3.13
N TYR A 87 -2.77 14.02 -3.51
CA TYR A 87 -1.35 13.68 -3.47
C TYR A 87 -0.72 13.88 -4.84
N GLY A 88 0.58 14.22 -4.87
CA GLY A 88 1.33 14.41 -6.10
C GLY A 88 0.60 15.35 -7.08
N GLU A 89 0.37 14.87 -8.30
CA GLU A 89 -0.35 15.59 -9.34
C GLU A 89 -1.81 15.14 -9.49
N SER A 90 -2.31 14.26 -8.60
CA SER A 90 -3.70 13.84 -8.60
C SER A 90 -4.63 14.94 -8.10
N ALA A 91 -5.73 15.17 -8.83
CA ALA A 91 -6.74 16.15 -8.46
C ALA A 91 -7.53 15.75 -7.20
N GLY A 92 -8.21 16.72 -6.58
CA GLY A 92 -9.14 16.49 -5.49
C GLY A 92 -8.54 16.66 -4.09
N THR A 93 -9.19 16.06 -3.11
CA THR A 93 -8.79 16.09 -1.69
C THR A 93 -8.87 14.69 -1.08
N PRO A 94 -7.93 14.32 -0.19
CA PRO A 94 -7.91 12.99 0.38
C PRO A 94 -9.11 12.76 1.32
N SER A 95 -9.63 11.55 1.24
CA SER A 95 -10.60 10.99 2.17
C SER A 95 -10.49 9.48 2.14
N GLU A 96 -10.87 8.79 3.22
CA GLU A 96 -10.82 7.33 3.27
C GLU A 96 -11.54 6.70 2.06
N GLN A 97 -12.77 7.13 1.79
CA GLN A 97 -13.56 6.64 0.65
C GLN A 97 -12.92 6.99 -0.70
N GLY A 98 -12.29 8.16 -0.81
CA GLY A 98 -11.56 8.58 -2.00
C GLY A 98 -10.34 7.69 -2.27
N LEU A 99 -9.58 7.32 -1.22
CA LEU A 99 -8.43 6.43 -1.33
C LEU A 99 -8.87 5.02 -1.78
N TYR A 100 -9.94 4.48 -1.18
CA TYR A 100 -10.49 3.19 -1.58
C TYR A 100 -11.04 3.19 -3.02
N ALA A 101 -11.75 4.24 -3.41
CA ALA A 101 -12.25 4.40 -4.77
C ALA A 101 -11.11 4.49 -5.80
N SER A 102 -10.01 5.17 -5.46
CA SER A 102 -8.83 5.27 -6.31
C SER A 102 -8.15 3.91 -6.52
N ALA A 103 -8.04 3.11 -5.48
CA ALA A 103 -7.47 1.76 -5.59
C ALA A 103 -8.34 0.85 -6.46
N ARG A 104 -9.67 0.95 -6.33
CA ARG A 104 -10.60 0.24 -7.21
C ARG A 104 -10.45 0.68 -8.67
N ALA A 105 -10.36 1.99 -8.93
CA ALA A 105 -10.15 2.51 -10.27
C ALA A 105 -8.82 2.03 -10.88
N ALA A 106 -7.73 2.06 -10.11
CA ALA A 106 -6.43 1.55 -10.56
C ALA A 106 -6.46 0.04 -10.85
N ARG A 107 -7.15 -0.75 -10.02
CA ARG A 107 -7.35 -2.18 -10.29
C ARG A 107 -8.20 -2.39 -11.55
N SER A 108 -9.31 -1.67 -11.72
CA SER A 108 -10.14 -1.74 -12.93
C SER A 108 -9.32 -1.38 -14.18
N PHE A 109 -8.47 -0.37 -14.11
CA PHE A 109 -7.57 -0.01 -15.19
C PHE A 109 -6.64 -1.18 -15.57
N LEU A 110 -6.06 -1.89 -14.60
CA LEU A 110 -5.24 -3.07 -14.87
C LEU A 110 -6.04 -4.19 -15.57
N VAL A 111 -7.25 -4.45 -15.12
CA VAL A 111 -8.08 -5.55 -15.63
C VAL A 111 -8.70 -5.18 -16.99
N GLU A 112 -9.27 -3.99 -17.11
CA GLU A 112 -10.12 -3.61 -18.25
C GLU A 112 -9.31 -2.97 -19.39
N GLN A 113 -8.25 -2.21 -19.09
CA GLN A 113 -7.46 -1.50 -20.08
C GLN A 113 -6.16 -2.24 -20.43
N LEU A 114 -5.50 -2.83 -19.44
CA LEU A 114 -4.26 -3.58 -19.63
C LEU A 114 -4.46 -5.10 -19.73
N ASN A 115 -5.71 -5.58 -19.58
CA ASN A 115 -6.11 -6.98 -19.71
C ASN A 115 -5.37 -7.95 -18.76
N TYR A 116 -5.01 -7.49 -17.56
CA TYR A 116 -4.47 -8.39 -16.54
C TYR A 116 -5.58 -9.24 -15.91
N ASP A 117 -5.31 -10.53 -15.75
CA ASP A 117 -6.14 -11.39 -14.92
C ASP A 117 -6.07 -10.88 -13.45
N PRO A 118 -7.20 -10.71 -12.75
CA PRO A 118 -7.21 -10.35 -11.33
C PRO A 118 -6.27 -11.19 -10.46
N MET A 119 -6.13 -12.48 -10.74
CA MET A 119 -5.25 -13.38 -9.99
C MET A 119 -3.76 -13.14 -10.25
N ARG A 120 -3.41 -12.31 -11.23
CA ARG A 120 -2.03 -11.89 -11.48
C ARG A 120 -1.65 -10.57 -10.83
N ILE A 121 -2.59 -9.95 -10.13
CA ILE A 121 -2.38 -8.68 -9.43
C ILE A 121 -1.93 -8.97 -8.00
N ALA A 122 -0.70 -8.60 -7.66
CA ALA A 122 -0.21 -8.52 -6.30
C ALA A 122 -0.42 -7.09 -5.77
N LEU A 123 -1.20 -6.93 -4.71
CA LEU A 123 -1.32 -5.64 -4.03
C LEU A 123 -0.11 -5.46 -3.10
N TYR A 124 0.62 -4.37 -3.27
CA TYR A 124 1.73 -4.01 -2.37
C TYR A 124 1.44 -2.67 -1.71
N GLY A 125 1.17 -2.67 -0.41
CA GLY A 125 0.79 -1.47 0.32
C GLY A 125 1.74 -1.12 1.46
N CYS A 126 2.29 0.12 1.43
CA CYS A 126 3.15 0.64 2.50
C CYS A 126 2.35 1.47 3.49
N SER A 127 2.44 1.19 4.79
CA SER A 127 1.82 1.97 5.87
C SER A 127 0.31 2.17 5.62
N LEU A 128 -0.16 3.40 5.36
CA LEU A 128 -1.54 3.69 4.96
C LEU A 128 -1.95 2.90 3.70
N GLY A 129 -1.03 2.72 2.75
CA GLY A 129 -1.26 1.93 1.54
C GLY A 129 -1.61 0.47 1.82
N GLY A 130 -1.08 -0.10 2.91
CA GLY A 130 -1.47 -1.43 3.38
C GLY A 130 -2.94 -1.50 3.79
N SER A 131 -3.47 -0.42 4.37
CA SER A 131 -4.91 -0.33 4.70
C SER A 131 -5.78 -0.32 3.45
N ILE A 132 -5.30 0.35 2.42
CA ILE A 132 -6.00 0.43 1.13
C ILE A 132 -5.91 -0.91 0.41
N ALA A 133 -4.75 -1.58 0.46
CA ALA A 133 -4.56 -2.91 -0.11
C ALA A 133 -5.48 -3.95 0.54
N THR A 134 -5.58 -3.94 1.87
CA THR A 134 -6.44 -4.90 2.60
C THR A 134 -7.92 -4.62 2.36
N GLU A 135 -8.34 -3.35 2.26
CA GLU A 135 -9.72 -3.02 1.89
C GLU A 135 -10.05 -3.51 0.48
N LEU A 136 -9.20 -3.22 -0.49
CA LEU A 136 -9.41 -3.65 -1.86
C LEU A 136 -9.50 -5.18 -1.97
N ALA A 137 -8.59 -5.91 -1.32
CA ALA A 137 -8.58 -7.37 -1.33
C ALA A 137 -9.76 -8.00 -0.57
N SER A 138 -10.38 -7.28 0.37
CA SER A 138 -11.56 -7.76 1.08
C SER A 138 -12.84 -7.75 0.22
N HIS A 139 -12.82 -6.98 -0.88
CA HIS A 139 -13.97 -6.78 -1.79
C HIS A 139 -13.68 -7.20 -3.25
N SER A 140 -12.44 -7.61 -3.56
CA SER A 140 -12.03 -7.91 -4.93
C SER A 140 -11.09 -9.11 -4.96
N GLU A 141 -11.17 -9.90 -6.03
CA GLU A 141 -10.20 -10.96 -6.30
C GLU A 141 -8.84 -10.37 -6.69
N VAL A 142 -7.79 -10.90 -6.08
CA VAL A 142 -6.39 -10.58 -6.34
C VAL A 142 -5.52 -11.81 -6.08
N GLY A 143 -4.35 -11.88 -6.69
CA GLY A 143 -3.44 -13.02 -6.51
C GLY A 143 -2.87 -13.09 -5.10
N CYS A 144 -2.38 -11.98 -4.57
CA CYS A 144 -1.88 -11.90 -3.20
C CYS A 144 -1.87 -10.45 -2.67
N VAL A 145 -1.64 -10.33 -1.35
CA VAL A 145 -1.53 -9.04 -0.65
C VAL A 145 -0.19 -9.00 0.08
N ILE A 146 0.59 -7.96 -0.15
CA ILE A 146 1.83 -7.66 0.57
C ILE A 146 1.63 -6.35 1.31
N THR A 147 1.85 -6.35 2.61
CA THR A 147 1.79 -5.12 3.42
C THR A 147 3.14 -4.84 4.06
N GLU A 148 3.58 -3.58 4.06
CA GLU A 148 4.82 -3.14 4.68
C GLU A 148 4.52 -2.06 5.71
N SER A 149 4.99 -2.25 6.96
CA SER A 149 4.88 -1.27 8.07
C SER A 149 3.45 -0.78 8.32
N THR A 150 2.46 -1.67 8.24
CA THR A 150 1.03 -1.34 8.31
C THR A 150 0.50 -1.50 9.75
N PHE A 151 -0.41 -0.61 10.14
CA PHE A 151 -1.05 -0.59 11.46
C PHE A 151 -2.36 -1.41 11.50
N THR A 152 -2.87 -1.70 12.70
CA THR A 152 -4.10 -2.48 12.89
C THR A 152 -5.36 -1.74 12.44
N ASN A 153 -5.58 -0.54 12.96
CA ASN A 153 -6.70 0.35 12.64
C ASN A 153 -6.41 1.77 13.11
N SER A 154 -7.29 2.73 12.79
CA SER A 154 -7.09 4.15 13.13
C SER A 154 -7.09 4.45 14.64
N HIS A 155 -7.80 3.66 15.44
CA HIS A 155 -7.82 3.86 16.90
C HIS A 155 -6.52 3.41 17.55
N ASP A 156 -6.04 2.21 17.20
CA ASP A 156 -4.80 1.67 17.76
C ASP A 156 -3.60 2.57 17.43
N ILE A 157 -3.47 2.96 16.14
CA ILE A 157 -2.37 3.86 15.75
C ILE A 157 -2.53 5.25 16.34
N GLY A 158 -3.76 5.77 16.41
CA GLY A 158 -4.05 7.06 17.01
C GLY A 158 -3.72 7.08 18.51
N GLN A 159 -4.05 6.03 19.23
CA GLN A 159 -3.72 5.89 20.66
C GLN A 159 -2.21 5.78 20.86
N PHE A 160 -1.50 5.10 19.99
CA PHE A 160 -0.05 4.98 20.06
C PHE A 160 0.64 6.33 19.80
N LEU A 161 0.25 7.04 18.74
CA LEU A 161 0.88 8.32 18.36
C LEU A 161 0.49 9.48 19.29
N TYR A 162 -0.69 9.41 19.90
CA TYR A 162 -1.26 10.48 20.72
C TYR A 162 -1.84 9.94 22.02
N PRO A 163 -1.01 9.31 22.90
CA PRO A 163 -1.49 8.58 24.10
C PRO A 163 -2.24 9.47 25.10
N TYR A 164 -1.95 10.77 25.10
CA TYR A 164 -2.58 11.74 26.01
C TYR A 164 -3.82 12.43 25.42
N LEU A 165 -4.21 12.12 24.16
CA LEU A 165 -5.37 12.69 23.52
C LEU A 165 -6.53 11.68 23.48
N PRO A 166 -7.48 11.73 24.42
CA PRO A 166 -8.60 10.79 24.43
C PRO A 166 -9.55 10.95 23.21
N ILE A 167 -9.36 12.01 22.45
CA ILE A 167 -10.17 12.33 21.25
C ILE A 167 -10.16 11.21 20.22
N THR A 168 -9.08 10.41 20.13
CA THR A 168 -9.00 9.30 19.19
C THR A 168 -10.11 8.27 19.40
N ARG A 169 -10.64 8.13 20.63
CA ARG A 169 -11.74 7.21 20.95
C ARG A 169 -13.09 7.70 20.45
N PHE A 170 -13.21 9.00 20.15
CA PHE A 170 -14.45 9.63 19.67
C PHE A 170 -14.45 9.83 18.15
N LEU A 171 -13.32 9.58 17.48
CA LEU A 171 -13.26 9.60 16.04
C LEU A 171 -13.85 8.29 15.47
N PRO A 172 -14.44 8.32 14.26
CA PRO A 172 -14.88 7.11 13.60
C PRO A 172 -13.74 6.11 13.44
N LEU A 173 -14.01 4.83 13.71
CA LEU A 173 -13.06 3.76 13.47
C LEU A 173 -12.89 3.58 11.95
N ARG A 174 -11.66 3.77 11.47
CA ARG A 174 -11.29 3.75 10.05
C ARG A 174 -10.12 2.83 9.80
N PHE A 175 -9.85 2.55 8.53
CA PHE A 175 -8.70 1.75 8.10
C PHE A 175 -8.58 0.43 8.86
N ARG A 176 -9.67 -0.38 8.80
CA ARG A 176 -9.84 -1.62 9.54
C ARG A 176 -9.01 -2.79 8.97
N ASN A 177 -7.66 -2.71 9.06
CA ASN A 177 -6.80 -3.79 8.59
C ASN A 177 -7.04 -5.10 9.35
N ASP A 178 -7.27 -4.99 10.65
CA ASP A 178 -7.64 -6.10 11.53
C ASP A 178 -8.87 -6.87 11.00
N ALA A 179 -9.95 -6.18 10.70
CA ALA A 179 -11.16 -6.78 10.19
C ALA A 179 -11.00 -7.30 8.74
N ASN A 180 -10.31 -6.53 7.89
CA ASN A 180 -10.11 -6.91 6.50
C ASN A 180 -9.27 -8.20 6.40
N LEU A 181 -8.13 -8.28 7.11
CA LEU A 181 -7.26 -9.46 7.10
C LEU A 181 -7.95 -10.71 7.65
N ALA A 182 -8.94 -10.55 8.54
CA ALA A 182 -9.73 -11.66 9.05
C ALA A 182 -10.66 -12.31 8.02
N ILE A 183 -10.95 -11.63 6.88
CA ILE A 183 -11.87 -12.13 5.85
C ILE A 183 -11.21 -12.35 4.48
N ILE A 184 -10.05 -11.74 4.21
CA ILE A 184 -9.32 -11.90 2.94
C ILE A 184 -8.91 -13.38 2.77
N LYS A 185 -9.24 -13.95 1.61
CA LYS A 185 -8.86 -15.32 1.25
C LYS A 185 -7.49 -15.38 0.55
N ALA A 186 -7.14 -14.36 -0.22
CA ALA A 186 -5.87 -14.28 -0.93
C ALA A 186 -4.67 -14.46 0.03
N PRO A 187 -3.57 -15.12 -0.40
CA PRO A 187 -2.34 -15.22 0.38
C PRO A 187 -1.79 -13.85 0.79
N LYS A 188 -1.22 -13.76 1.99
CA LYS A 188 -0.73 -12.51 2.59
C LYS A 188 0.71 -12.63 3.05
N LEU A 189 1.52 -11.61 2.70
CA LEU A 189 2.86 -11.41 3.23
C LEU A 189 2.88 -10.08 4.00
N LEU A 190 3.09 -10.14 5.30
CA LEU A 190 3.22 -8.98 6.16
C LEU A 190 4.72 -8.73 6.40
N ILE A 191 5.20 -7.54 6.08
CA ILE A 191 6.60 -7.12 6.27
C ILE A 191 6.60 -5.98 7.27
N HIS A 192 7.51 -6.01 8.25
CA HIS A 192 7.59 -4.93 9.23
C HIS A 192 9.01 -4.71 9.72
N GLY A 193 9.39 -3.45 9.95
CA GLY A 193 10.68 -3.12 10.50
C GLY A 193 10.74 -3.39 12.02
N GLU A 194 11.80 -4.04 12.47
CA GLU A 194 12.01 -4.33 13.90
C GLU A 194 12.04 -3.05 14.75
N LEU A 195 12.63 -1.96 14.21
CA LEU A 195 12.83 -0.68 14.87
C LEU A 195 11.82 0.39 14.42
N ASP A 196 10.64 -0.03 13.96
CA ASP A 196 9.59 0.92 13.55
C ASP A 196 8.99 1.64 14.77
N GLU A 197 9.39 2.90 14.95
CA GLU A 197 8.88 3.78 16.02
C GLU A 197 7.57 4.49 15.68
N ARG A 198 7.10 4.41 14.42
CA ARG A 198 5.84 5.04 13.98
C ARG A 198 4.66 4.09 14.07
N VAL A 199 4.89 2.84 13.69
CA VAL A 199 3.93 1.74 13.81
C VAL A 199 4.65 0.60 14.53
N PRO A 200 4.37 0.36 15.80
CA PRO A 200 5.13 -0.64 16.57
C PRO A 200 4.93 -2.05 16.00
N VAL A 201 5.99 -2.85 16.03
CA VAL A 201 6.00 -4.23 15.53
C VAL A 201 4.90 -5.11 16.14
N SER A 202 4.43 -4.77 17.35
CA SER A 202 3.29 -5.44 17.98
C SER A 202 1.99 -5.35 17.18
N MET A 203 1.84 -4.31 16.32
CA MET A 203 0.69 -4.22 15.43
C MET A 203 0.80 -5.22 14.27
N ALA A 204 2.01 -5.45 13.74
CA ALA A 204 2.23 -6.49 12.73
C ALA A 204 1.92 -7.89 13.28
N ASN A 205 2.34 -8.17 14.52
CA ASN A 205 2.00 -9.43 15.19
C ASN A 205 0.48 -9.59 15.33
N LYS A 206 -0.22 -8.56 15.81
CA LYS A 206 -1.69 -8.58 15.91
C LYS A 206 -2.36 -8.81 14.56
N LEU A 207 -1.88 -8.14 13.49
CA LEU A 207 -2.40 -8.32 12.13
C LEU A 207 -2.18 -9.75 11.64
N HIS A 208 -0.99 -10.31 11.89
CA HIS A 208 -0.70 -11.69 11.56
C HIS A 208 -1.62 -12.64 12.32
N ASP A 209 -1.85 -12.43 13.61
CA ASP A 209 -2.69 -13.32 14.43
C ASP A 209 -4.14 -13.36 13.92
N VAL A 210 -4.72 -12.22 13.56
CA VAL A 210 -6.12 -12.14 13.08
C VAL A 210 -6.28 -12.55 11.62
N ALA A 211 -5.23 -12.49 10.81
CA ALA A 211 -5.26 -12.84 9.40
C ALA A 211 -5.61 -14.32 9.21
N ARG A 212 -6.54 -14.62 8.28
CA ARG A 212 -6.95 -15.98 7.93
C ARG A 212 -6.36 -16.44 6.61
N GLY A 213 -6.30 -17.77 6.40
CA GLY A 213 -5.75 -18.38 5.19
C GLY A 213 -4.22 -18.35 5.16
N PRO A 214 -3.62 -18.56 3.98
CA PRO A 214 -2.17 -18.53 3.84
C PRO A 214 -1.63 -17.15 4.23
N LYS A 215 -0.69 -17.12 5.17
CA LYS A 215 -0.12 -15.88 5.70
C LYS A 215 1.33 -16.09 6.16
N GLU A 216 2.10 -15.05 6.00
CA GLU A 216 3.50 -14.99 6.45
C GLU A 216 3.76 -13.65 7.09
N LEU A 217 4.66 -13.62 8.07
CA LEU A 217 5.15 -12.39 8.71
C LEU A 217 6.67 -12.39 8.66
N ILE A 218 7.24 -11.31 8.15
CA ILE A 218 8.68 -11.06 8.15
C ILE A 218 8.94 -9.80 8.96
N ILE A 219 9.67 -9.95 10.06
CA ILE A 219 10.23 -8.81 10.81
C ILE A 219 11.65 -8.60 10.29
N VAL A 220 11.91 -7.42 9.74
CA VAL A 220 13.20 -7.07 9.13
C VAL A 220 14.12 -6.49 10.19
N PRO A 221 15.22 -7.19 10.54
CA PRO A 221 16.14 -6.75 11.59
C PRO A 221 16.76 -5.39 11.26
N GLY A 222 16.79 -4.49 12.24
CA GLY A 222 17.38 -3.17 12.13
C GLY A 222 16.69 -2.22 11.14
N ALA A 223 15.52 -2.60 10.59
CA ALA A 223 14.72 -1.72 9.73
C ALA A 223 13.78 -0.83 10.56
N ASP A 224 13.59 0.39 10.08
CA ASP A 224 12.60 1.34 10.57
C ASP A 224 11.31 1.33 9.70
N HIS A 225 10.49 2.35 9.83
CA HIS A 225 9.20 2.48 9.13
C HIS A 225 9.29 2.55 7.59
N ILE A 226 10.43 2.94 7.02
CA ILE A 226 10.53 3.29 5.59
C ILE A 226 11.62 2.57 4.82
N ASN A 227 12.41 1.73 5.48
CA ASN A 227 13.59 1.14 4.87
C ASN A 227 13.63 -0.40 4.88
N CYS A 228 12.47 -1.06 5.06
CA CYS A 228 12.40 -2.52 5.08
C CYS A 228 13.00 -3.15 3.81
N VAL A 229 12.68 -2.62 2.63
CA VAL A 229 13.21 -3.10 1.35
C VAL A 229 14.73 -2.99 1.29
N VAL A 230 15.30 -1.88 1.79
CA VAL A 230 16.74 -1.64 1.78
C VAL A 230 17.45 -2.52 2.81
N LYS A 231 16.95 -2.58 4.05
CA LYS A 231 17.56 -3.32 5.17
C LYS A 231 17.39 -4.84 5.03
N GLY A 232 16.27 -5.29 4.50
CA GLY A 232 15.98 -6.71 4.29
C GLY A 232 16.84 -7.35 3.19
N GLY A 233 17.45 -6.52 2.33
CA GLY A 233 18.45 -6.96 1.38
C GLY A 233 18.00 -8.11 0.47
N GLN A 234 18.92 -8.94 0.05
CA GLN A 234 18.66 -10.01 -0.92
C GLN A 234 17.66 -11.06 -0.40
N GLU A 235 17.67 -11.35 0.89
CA GLU A 235 16.77 -12.34 1.48
C GLU A 235 15.31 -11.90 1.36
N LEU A 236 14.99 -10.67 1.79
CA LEU A 236 13.64 -10.11 1.65
C LEU A 236 13.23 -9.96 0.18
N HIS A 237 14.16 -9.52 -0.69
CA HIS A 237 13.89 -9.38 -2.12
C HIS A 237 13.51 -10.72 -2.75
N GLN A 238 14.27 -11.78 -2.44
CA GLN A 238 13.96 -13.13 -2.93
C GLN A 238 12.62 -13.62 -2.40
N ARG A 239 12.32 -13.34 -1.11
CA ARG A 239 11.05 -13.75 -0.53
C ARG A 239 9.86 -13.07 -1.18
N ILE A 240 9.95 -11.77 -1.48
CA ILE A 240 8.92 -11.03 -2.23
C ILE A 240 8.76 -11.62 -3.64
N ALA A 241 9.86 -11.93 -4.32
CA ALA A 241 9.84 -12.55 -5.65
C ALA A 241 9.15 -13.91 -5.64
N ASP A 242 9.55 -14.79 -4.73
CA ASP A 242 9.00 -16.15 -4.60
C ASP A 242 7.51 -16.11 -4.28
N PHE A 243 7.12 -15.25 -3.33
CA PHE A 243 5.73 -15.08 -2.93
C PHE A 243 4.87 -14.56 -4.10
N THR A 244 5.34 -13.55 -4.81
CA THR A 244 4.63 -12.99 -5.96
C THR A 244 4.54 -14.00 -7.10
N THR A 245 5.64 -14.72 -7.39
CA THR A 245 5.67 -15.74 -8.45
C THR A 245 4.74 -16.90 -8.12
N LEU A 246 4.74 -17.38 -6.88
CA LEU A 246 3.91 -18.49 -6.45
C LEU A 246 2.41 -18.17 -6.58
N HIS A 247 2.01 -16.95 -6.25
CA HIS A 247 0.59 -16.59 -6.13
C HIS A 247 0.05 -15.77 -7.32
N CYS A 248 0.91 -15.17 -8.13
CA CYS A 248 0.50 -14.34 -9.29
C CYS A 248 1.18 -14.75 -10.60
N GLY A 249 2.17 -15.63 -10.59
CA GLY A 249 3.00 -15.96 -11.76
C GLY A 249 2.47 -17.05 -12.68
N ASN A 250 1.55 -17.89 -12.24
CA ASN A 250 1.05 -19.07 -12.98
C ASN A 250 -0.07 -18.76 -13.96
#